data_b17823b4ce5fe29ff535c7a6a18177b3
#
_entry.id   b17823b4ce5fe29ff535c7a6a18177b3
#
_cell.length_a   1.000
_cell.length_b   1.000
_cell.length_c   1.000
_cell.angle_alpha   90.00
_cell.angle_beta   90.00
_cell.angle_gamma   90.00
#
_symmetry.space_group_name_H-M   'P 1'
#
loop_
_entity.id
_entity.type
_entity.pdbx_description
1 polymer ?
#
loop_
_entity_poly.entity_id
_entity_poly.type
_entity_poly.pdbx_seq_one_letter_code
_entity_poly.pdbx_strand_id
1 'polypeptide(L)'
;DTAAAEALDKDDVVTEVFTYTVKDDNGVNSSTATLTFTITGVNDAIVAVDDTDSVDEDGTVTRLISDDQELDHDDTDVDTDDVSGSLTITDIRTGPKDGTGTDGTVGVALTGEFGTLTVNADGSYTYVADQDKSDQLTTGQTGTDTFTYTVSDGNDTSTAELSFTVTGINDNDPVAVDDTDTVNRDATIDRTNGSAFDLAIDDTDADNDTLTITELRQRNNKGGGDAGSLGQPLFG
;
A
#
# COMPACT_ATOMS: atom_id res chain seq x y z
N ASP A 1 -31.53 -1.63 -26.55
CA ASP A 1 -30.61 -1.72 -25.40
C ASP A 1 -31.00 -0.71 -24.37
N THR A 2 -31.40 -1.17 -23.26
CA THR A 2 -31.71 -0.31 -22.11
C THR A 2 -30.82 -0.76 -20.97
N ALA A 3 -30.36 0.17 -20.14
CA ALA A 3 -29.59 -0.12 -18.92
C ALA A 3 -30.25 -1.22 -18.04
N ALA A 4 -31.56 -1.37 -18.14
CA ALA A 4 -32.30 -2.41 -17.45
C ALA A 4 -32.10 -3.83 -18.04
N ALA A 5 -31.64 -3.96 -19.26
CA ALA A 5 -31.31 -5.26 -19.86
C ALA A 5 -29.85 -5.64 -19.62
N GLU A 6 -28.99 -4.63 -19.50
CA GLU A 6 -27.56 -4.80 -19.16
C GLU A 6 -27.37 -5.13 -17.67
N ALA A 7 -28.30 -4.71 -16.80
CA ALA A 7 -28.29 -5.00 -15.38
C ALA A 7 -29.04 -6.30 -15.00
N LEU A 8 -29.24 -7.22 -15.94
CA LEU A 8 -29.80 -8.55 -15.65
C LEU A 8 -28.67 -9.49 -15.26
N ASP A 9 -28.73 -10.00 -14.07
CA ASP A 9 -27.78 -10.99 -13.56
C ASP A 9 -27.77 -12.24 -14.43
N LYS A 10 -26.70 -12.99 -14.38
CA LYS A 10 -26.56 -14.26 -15.10
C LYS A 10 -27.75 -15.18 -14.87
N ASP A 11 -28.32 -15.69 -15.97
CA ASP A 11 -29.48 -16.58 -15.98
C ASP A 11 -30.81 -15.92 -15.56
N ASP A 12 -30.84 -14.64 -15.23
CA ASP A 12 -32.08 -13.90 -15.04
C ASP A 12 -32.92 -13.92 -16.32
N VAL A 13 -34.22 -14.02 -16.16
CA VAL A 13 -35.14 -14.10 -17.30
C VAL A 13 -36.27 -13.08 -17.17
N VAL A 14 -36.30 -12.15 -18.11
CA VAL A 14 -37.40 -11.18 -18.22
C VAL A 14 -38.13 -11.37 -19.55
N THR A 15 -39.38 -10.94 -19.61
CA THR A 15 -40.21 -11.06 -20.82
C THR A 15 -40.81 -9.71 -21.18
N GLU A 16 -40.67 -9.30 -22.44
CA GLU A 16 -41.41 -8.19 -23.03
C GLU A 16 -42.54 -8.72 -23.92
N VAL A 17 -43.71 -8.14 -23.76
CA VAL A 17 -44.92 -8.56 -24.49
C VAL A 17 -45.48 -7.39 -25.28
N PHE A 18 -45.52 -7.55 -26.55
CA PHE A 18 -46.12 -6.61 -27.51
C PHE A 18 -47.44 -7.15 -28.03
N THR A 19 -48.44 -6.30 -28.19
CA THR A 19 -49.70 -6.65 -28.83
C THR A 19 -49.71 -6.03 -30.23
N TYR A 20 -50.02 -6.83 -31.23
CA TYR A 20 -50.17 -6.39 -32.59
C TYR A 20 -51.52 -6.74 -33.19
N THR A 21 -52.02 -5.97 -34.13
CA THR A 21 -53.29 -6.15 -34.76
C THR A 21 -53.06 -6.44 -36.25
N VAL A 22 -53.64 -7.51 -36.71
CA VAL A 22 -53.71 -7.84 -38.14
C VAL A 22 -55.08 -7.47 -38.71
N LYS A 23 -55.14 -6.95 -39.92
CA LYS A 23 -56.36 -6.69 -40.66
C LYS A 23 -56.30 -7.43 -41.98
N ASP A 24 -57.50 -7.79 -42.48
CA ASP A 24 -57.62 -8.28 -43.86
C ASP A 24 -57.52 -7.11 -44.87
N ASP A 25 -57.40 -7.41 -46.13
CA ASP A 25 -57.27 -6.41 -47.21
C ASP A 25 -58.54 -5.54 -47.40
N ASN A 26 -59.67 -6.01 -46.93
CA ASN A 26 -60.95 -5.25 -46.92
C ASN A 26 -61.06 -4.30 -45.73
N GLY A 27 -60.17 -4.39 -44.72
CA GLY A 27 -60.12 -3.53 -43.55
C GLY A 27 -61.29 -3.61 -42.57
N VAL A 28 -62.15 -4.61 -42.75
CA VAL A 28 -63.37 -4.75 -41.95
C VAL A 28 -63.15 -5.64 -40.72
N ASN A 29 -62.33 -6.66 -40.86
CA ASN A 29 -62.03 -7.56 -39.79
C ASN A 29 -60.61 -7.34 -39.26
N SER A 30 -60.45 -7.35 -37.94
CA SER A 30 -59.16 -7.26 -37.28
C SER A 30 -59.06 -8.29 -36.16
N SER A 31 -57.89 -8.81 -35.95
CA SER A 31 -57.56 -9.69 -34.84
C SER A 31 -56.30 -9.26 -34.16
N THR A 32 -56.23 -9.37 -32.83
CA THR A 32 -55.04 -9.04 -32.06
C THR A 32 -54.32 -10.32 -31.64
N ALA A 33 -53.00 -10.24 -31.64
CA ALA A 33 -52.13 -11.29 -31.11
C ALA A 33 -50.99 -10.65 -30.30
N THR A 34 -50.28 -11.47 -29.57
CA THR A 34 -49.13 -11.04 -28.78
C THR A 34 -47.84 -11.57 -29.36
N LEU A 35 -46.80 -10.80 -29.28
CA LEU A 35 -45.42 -11.14 -29.53
C LEU A 35 -44.67 -11.06 -28.19
N THR A 36 -44.08 -12.13 -27.72
CA THR A 36 -43.33 -12.19 -26.48
C THR A 36 -41.85 -12.37 -26.81
N PHE A 37 -40.99 -11.51 -26.27
CA PHE A 37 -39.56 -11.71 -26.24
C PHE A 37 -39.16 -12.18 -24.86
N THR A 38 -38.31 -13.20 -24.81
CA THR A 38 -37.62 -13.61 -23.61
C THR A 38 -36.20 -13.13 -23.69
N ILE A 39 -35.73 -12.37 -22.70
CA ILE A 39 -34.38 -11.85 -22.54
C ILE A 39 -33.76 -12.60 -21.37
N THR A 40 -32.58 -13.19 -21.59
CA THR A 40 -31.81 -13.85 -20.54
C THR A 40 -30.55 -13.04 -20.27
N GLY A 41 -30.31 -12.75 -19.00
CA GLY A 41 -29.11 -12.07 -18.52
C GLY A 41 -27.86 -12.92 -18.72
N VAL A 42 -26.75 -12.27 -18.87
CA VAL A 42 -25.41 -12.85 -18.92
C VAL A 42 -24.54 -12.07 -17.91
N ASN A 43 -23.57 -12.74 -17.29
CA ASN A 43 -22.64 -12.08 -16.40
C ASN A 43 -21.83 -11.01 -17.16
N ASP A 44 -21.81 -9.81 -16.66
CA ASP A 44 -20.89 -8.76 -17.09
C ASP A 44 -19.55 -8.89 -16.33
N ALA A 45 -18.55 -8.10 -16.70
CA ALA A 45 -17.22 -8.23 -16.13
C ALA A 45 -16.98 -7.15 -15.06
N ILE A 46 -16.39 -7.55 -13.95
CA ILE A 46 -15.93 -6.64 -12.90
C ILE A 46 -14.88 -5.67 -13.46
N VAL A 47 -14.98 -4.41 -13.12
CA VAL A 47 -13.96 -3.39 -13.35
C VAL A 47 -13.31 -3.06 -12.01
N ALA A 48 -12.19 -3.71 -11.73
CA ALA A 48 -11.38 -3.41 -10.54
C ALA A 48 -10.48 -2.19 -10.78
N VAL A 49 -10.37 -1.32 -9.78
CA VAL A 49 -9.65 -0.05 -9.78
C VAL A 49 -8.44 -0.13 -8.85
N ASP A 50 -7.32 0.46 -9.23
CA ASP A 50 -6.09 0.43 -8.42
C ASP A 50 -6.22 1.41 -7.22
N ASP A 51 -5.86 0.94 -6.02
CA ASP A 51 -5.92 1.67 -4.76
C ASP A 51 -4.56 2.21 -4.30
N THR A 52 -4.61 3.27 -3.50
CA THR A 52 -3.41 3.83 -2.87
C THR A 52 -3.67 4.27 -1.45
N ASP A 53 -2.69 4.05 -0.57
CA ASP A 53 -2.72 4.56 0.81
C ASP A 53 -1.32 5.02 1.24
N SER A 54 -1.20 5.63 2.41
CA SER A 54 0.06 6.13 2.94
C SER A 54 0.15 5.96 4.45
N VAL A 55 1.38 5.76 4.94
CA VAL A 55 1.67 5.59 6.35
C VAL A 55 3.09 6.07 6.63
N ASP A 56 3.35 6.57 7.83
CA ASP A 56 4.72 6.79 8.30
C ASP A 56 5.36 5.43 8.68
N GLU A 57 6.67 5.32 8.63
CA GLU A 57 7.37 4.14 9.15
C GLU A 57 6.96 3.89 10.60
N ASP A 58 7.01 2.66 11.08
CA ASP A 58 6.44 2.21 12.36
C ASP A 58 4.92 2.41 12.51
N GLY A 59 4.28 3.03 11.53
CA GLY A 59 2.86 3.32 11.54
C GLY A 59 1.99 2.13 11.12
N THR A 60 0.70 2.26 11.42
CA THR A 60 -0.33 1.30 10.99
C THR A 60 -1.47 2.05 10.34
N VAL A 61 -1.90 1.59 9.18
CA VAL A 61 -3.16 2.00 8.55
C VAL A 61 -4.13 0.82 8.53
N THR A 62 -5.39 1.10 8.85
CA THR A 62 -6.48 0.11 8.82
C THR A 62 -7.66 0.72 8.09
N ARG A 63 -8.22 -0.02 7.13
CA ARG A 63 -9.46 0.31 6.41
C ARG A 63 -10.51 -0.75 6.68
N LEU A 64 -11.69 -0.30 7.05
CA LEU A 64 -12.84 -1.15 7.35
C LEU A 64 -13.86 -1.03 6.23
N ILE A 65 -14.73 -2.01 6.09
CA ILE A 65 -15.80 -2.03 5.06
C ILE A 65 -16.76 -0.81 5.09
N SER A 66 -16.68 0.02 6.11
CA SER A 66 -17.44 1.27 6.22
C SER A 66 -16.66 2.52 5.80
N ASP A 67 -15.42 2.34 5.45
CA ASP A 67 -14.54 3.41 5.01
C ASP A 67 -14.64 3.51 3.48
N ASP A 68 -14.68 4.71 2.93
CA ASP A 68 -14.67 4.92 1.46
C ASP A 68 -13.29 4.62 0.85
N GLN A 69 -12.53 3.68 1.41
CA GLN A 69 -11.16 3.32 1.05
C GLN A 69 -10.85 1.82 1.28
N GLU A 70 -11.88 0.98 1.45
CA GLU A 70 -11.73 -0.46 1.30
C GLU A 70 -11.49 -0.82 -0.18
N LEU A 71 -10.92 -2.01 -0.44
CA LEU A 71 -10.45 -2.40 -1.77
C LEU A 71 -11.54 -2.54 -2.84
N ASP A 72 -12.79 -2.78 -2.44
CA ASP A 72 -13.91 -2.96 -3.36
C ASP A 72 -14.83 -1.72 -3.45
N HIS A 73 -14.43 -0.58 -2.85
CA HIS A 73 -15.26 0.61 -2.76
C HIS A 73 -15.57 1.24 -4.12
N ASP A 74 -14.60 1.35 -4.98
CA ASP A 74 -14.71 1.95 -6.32
C ASP A 74 -14.65 0.91 -7.45
N ASP A 75 -14.57 -0.37 -7.09
CA ASP A 75 -14.77 -1.46 -8.01
C ASP A 75 -16.24 -1.51 -8.45
N THR A 76 -16.48 -1.80 -9.70
CA THR A 76 -17.84 -1.77 -10.26
C THR A 76 -18.16 -3.01 -11.08
N ASP A 77 -19.40 -3.42 -10.96
CA ASP A 77 -20.04 -4.37 -11.87
C ASP A 77 -21.37 -3.80 -12.35
N VAL A 78 -21.84 -4.21 -13.54
CA VAL A 78 -23.10 -3.76 -14.11
C VAL A 78 -24.28 -4.61 -13.63
N ASP A 79 -24.01 -5.84 -13.24
CA ASP A 79 -25.01 -6.75 -12.73
C ASP A 79 -25.62 -6.26 -11.39
N THR A 80 -26.92 -6.49 -11.17
CA THR A 80 -27.64 -5.88 -10.05
C THR A 80 -27.37 -6.53 -8.70
N ASP A 81 -26.88 -7.76 -8.66
CA ASP A 81 -26.46 -8.46 -7.45
C ASP A 81 -25.01 -8.18 -7.06
N ASP A 82 -24.25 -7.54 -7.95
CA ASP A 82 -22.82 -7.22 -7.81
C ASP A 82 -22.60 -5.75 -7.41
N VAL A 83 -23.38 -5.29 -6.46
CA VAL A 83 -23.19 -3.96 -5.85
C VAL A 83 -21.99 -3.96 -4.92
N SER A 84 -21.38 -2.79 -4.71
CA SER A 84 -20.34 -2.58 -3.69
C SER A 84 -20.70 -3.28 -2.37
N GLY A 85 -19.80 -4.18 -1.91
CA GLY A 85 -20.02 -5.04 -0.73
C GLY A 85 -20.55 -6.45 -1.04
N SER A 86 -20.85 -6.80 -2.30
CA SER A 86 -21.08 -8.18 -2.75
C SER A 86 -19.83 -8.80 -3.37
N LEU A 87 -18.89 -7.95 -3.83
CA LEU A 87 -17.60 -8.38 -4.33
C LEU A 87 -16.74 -8.97 -3.20
N THR A 88 -15.89 -9.93 -3.54
CA THR A 88 -15.08 -10.66 -2.56
C THR A 88 -13.62 -10.71 -3.00
N ILE A 89 -12.70 -10.33 -2.11
CA ILE A 89 -11.27 -10.52 -2.36
C ILE A 89 -10.91 -12.00 -2.20
N THR A 90 -10.39 -12.60 -3.26
CA THR A 90 -10.10 -14.04 -3.33
C THR A 90 -8.62 -14.37 -3.29
N ASP A 91 -7.77 -13.50 -3.79
CA ASP A 91 -6.32 -13.68 -3.83
C ASP A 91 -5.57 -12.39 -3.53
N ILE A 92 -4.34 -12.54 -3.02
CA ILE A 92 -3.39 -11.46 -2.79
C ILE A 92 -1.96 -11.95 -3.06
N ARG A 93 -1.12 -11.07 -3.61
CA ARG A 93 0.34 -11.31 -3.76
C ARG A 93 1.12 -10.02 -3.65
N THR A 94 2.43 -10.10 -3.37
CA THR A 94 3.32 -8.94 -3.47
C THR A 94 3.59 -8.57 -4.92
N GLY A 95 3.93 -7.29 -5.16
CA GLY A 95 4.35 -6.76 -6.46
C GLY A 95 3.20 -6.35 -7.39
N PRO A 96 3.54 -5.69 -8.52
CA PRO A 96 2.57 -5.14 -9.45
C PRO A 96 1.83 -6.21 -10.25
N LYS A 97 0.64 -5.88 -10.75
CA LYS A 97 -0.24 -6.84 -11.47
C LYS A 97 0.40 -7.45 -12.72
N ASP A 98 1.23 -6.69 -13.42
CA ASP A 98 1.96 -7.16 -14.60
C ASP A 98 3.31 -7.85 -14.27
N GLY A 99 3.63 -7.98 -12.97
CA GLY A 99 4.89 -8.52 -12.47
C GLY A 99 4.78 -9.92 -11.88
N THR A 100 5.85 -10.31 -11.20
CA THR A 100 5.91 -11.52 -10.36
C THR A 100 5.97 -11.10 -8.90
N GLY A 101 5.49 -11.95 -8.01
CA GLY A 101 5.51 -11.70 -6.57
C GLY A 101 5.38 -12.99 -5.77
N THR A 102 5.30 -12.85 -4.47
CA THR A 102 5.01 -13.96 -3.56
C THR A 102 3.52 -14.02 -3.32
N ASP A 103 2.91 -15.17 -3.59
CA ASP A 103 1.50 -15.39 -3.32
C ASP A 103 1.25 -15.40 -1.81
N GLY A 104 0.17 -14.74 -1.39
CA GLY A 104 -0.35 -14.70 -0.04
C GLY A 104 -1.63 -15.52 0.12
N THR A 105 -2.24 -15.37 1.27
CA THR A 105 -3.56 -15.96 1.57
C THR A 105 -4.42 -14.88 2.21
N VAL A 106 -5.61 -14.65 1.70
CA VAL A 106 -6.57 -13.70 2.25
C VAL A 106 -6.83 -14.01 3.74
N GLY A 107 -6.82 -12.99 4.58
CA GLY A 107 -6.90 -13.09 6.04
C GLY A 107 -5.60 -13.47 6.75
N VAL A 108 -4.49 -13.65 6.01
CA VAL A 108 -3.16 -13.96 6.57
C VAL A 108 -2.17 -12.88 6.19
N ALA A 109 -1.33 -12.49 7.14
CA ALA A 109 -0.30 -11.48 6.95
C ALA A 109 0.67 -11.85 5.81
N LEU A 110 0.89 -10.94 4.88
CA LEU A 110 1.80 -11.04 3.74
C LEU A 110 2.87 -9.95 3.84
N THR A 111 4.13 -10.37 3.95
CA THR A 111 5.25 -9.45 4.08
C THR A 111 5.64 -8.84 2.74
N GLY A 112 5.61 -7.51 2.67
CA GLY A 112 6.12 -6.68 1.57
C GLY A 112 7.58 -6.28 1.76
N GLU A 113 7.97 -5.19 1.14
CA GLU A 113 9.33 -4.66 1.20
C GLU A 113 9.54 -3.72 2.40
N PHE A 114 8.53 -2.92 2.72
CA PHE A 114 8.53 -1.92 3.80
C PHE A 114 7.58 -2.26 4.94
N GLY A 115 6.63 -3.17 4.73
CA GLY A 115 5.64 -3.49 5.73
C GLY A 115 4.94 -4.83 5.51
N THR A 116 3.97 -5.09 6.36
CA THR A 116 3.16 -6.32 6.35
C THR A 116 1.70 -5.98 6.14
N LEU A 117 1.09 -6.57 5.11
CA LEU A 117 -0.31 -6.39 4.73
C LEU A 117 -1.16 -7.59 5.14
N THR A 118 -2.33 -7.34 5.70
CA THR A 118 -3.39 -8.34 5.88
C THR A 118 -4.66 -7.82 5.21
N VAL A 119 -5.17 -8.53 4.22
CA VAL A 119 -6.43 -8.23 3.52
C VAL A 119 -7.47 -9.28 3.88
N ASN A 120 -8.68 -8.86 4.18
CA ASN A 120 -9.81 -9.76 4.42
C ASN A 120 -10.66 -9.93 3.15
N ALA A 121 -11.50 -10.97 3.13
CA ALA A 121 -12.36 -11.27 1.99
C ALA A 121 -13.41 -10.18 1.70
N ASP A 122 -13.71 -9.34 2.67
CA ASP A 122 -14.65 -8.22 2.58
C ASP A 122 -14.00 -6.90 2.12
N GLY A 123 -12.77 -6.92 1.60
CA GLY A 123 -12.04 -5.75 1.14
C GLY A 123 -11.36 -4.94 2.24
N SER A 124 -11.69 -5.18 3.51
CA SER A 124 -11.02 -4.51 4.62
C SER A 124 -9.55 -4.96 4.75
N TYR A 125 -8.67 -4.04 5.18
CA TYR A 125 -7.26 -4.37 5.32
C TYR A 125 -6.57 -3.65 6.48
N THR A 126 -5.42 -4.20 6.87
CA THR A 126 -4.46 -3.56 7.76
C THR A 126 -3.06 -3.69 7.18
N TYR A 127 -2.35 -2.57 7.08
CA TYR A 127 -0.94 -2.52 6.73
C TYR A 127 -0.15 -1.92 7.88
N VAL A 128 0.97 -2.56 8.23
CA VAL A 128 1.92 -2.12 9.27
C VAL A 128 3.28 -1.95 8.61
N ALA A 129 3.85 -0.75 8.70
CA ALA A 129 5.20 -0.47 8.18
C ALA A 129 6.24 -0.93 9.21
N ASP A 130 6.55 -2.23 9.24
CA ASP A 130 7.29 -2.94 10.29
C ASP A 130 8.54 -3.68 9.79
N GLN A 131 9.06 -3.35 8.62
CA GLN A 131 10.23 -4.02 8.05
C GLN A 131 11.50 -3.19 8.25
N ASP A 132 12.63 -3.85 8.47
CA ASP A 132 13.97 -3.21 8.60
C ASP A 132 14.27 -2.17 7.49
N LYS A 133 13.57 -2.24 6.38
CA LYS A 133 13.75 -1.34 5.24
C LYS A 133 12.96 -0.05 5.40
N SER A 134 11.84 -0.06 6.13
CA SER A 134 11.15 1.16 6.55
C SER A 134 12.01 1.97 7.52
N ASP A 135 12.63 1.31 8.53
CA ASP A 135 13.50 1.93 9.52
C ASP A 135 14.78 2.58 8.93
N GLN A 136 15.11 2.29 7.67
CA GLN A 136 16.24 2.86 6.95
C GLN A 136 15.87 4.10 6.12
N LEU A 137 14.60 4.49 6.11
CA LEU A 137 14.18 5.70 5.42
C LEU A 137 14.58 6.93 6.23
N THR A 138 15.33 7.84 5.64
CA THR A 138 15.62 9.13 6.28
C THR A 138 14.36 9.98 6.35
N THR A 139 14.31 10.92 7.27
CA THR A 139 13.19 11.84 7.47
C THR A 139 12.67 12.43 6.15
N GLY A 140 11.42 12.11 5.80
CA GLY A 140 10.76 12.56 4.56
C GLY A 140 11.16 11.79 3.31
N GLN A 141 12.05 10.81 3.39
CA GLN A 141 12.27 9.85 2.31
C GLN A 141 11.06 8.91 2.21
N THR A 142 10.72 8.46 1.01
CA THR A 142 9.59 7.55 0.82
C THR A 142 10.03 6.24 0.18
N GLY A 143 9.40 5.16 0.64
CA GLY A 143 9.40 3.85 0.01
C GLY A 143 8.02 3.51 -0.53
N THR A 144 7.90 2.50 -1.39
CA THR A 144 6.61 2.05 -1.91
C THR A 144 6.52 0.54 -1.85
N ASP A 145 5.49 0.05 -1.17
CA ASP A 145 5.03 -1.33 -1.29
C ASP A 145 3.87 -1.39 -2.28
N THR A 146 3.88 -2.40 -3.14
CA THR A 146 2.79 -2.69 -4.06
C THR A 146 2.36 -4.13 -3.89
N PHE A 147 1.07 -4.34 -3.80
CA PHE A 147 0.42 -5.65 -3.76
C PHE A 147 -0.60 -5.72 -4.90
N THR A 148 -0.82 -6.92 -5.42
CA THR A 148 -1.91 -7.19 -6.35
C THR A 148 -2.97 -7.99 -5.62
N TYR A 149 -4.22 -7.60 -5.75
CA TYR A 149 -5.36 -8.38 -5.25
C TYR A 149 -6.28 -8.82 -6.39
N THR A 150 -7.07 -9.83 -6.13
CA THR A 150 -8.09 -10.34 -7.06
C THR A 150 -9.45 -10.21 -6.40
N VAL A 151 -10.36 -9.54 -7.07
CA VAL A 151 -11.77 -9.40 -6.68
C VAL A 151 -12.64 -10.33 -7.53
N SER A 152 -13.70 -10.86 -6.94
CA SER A 152 -14.64 -11.82 -7.58
C SER A 152 -16.08 -11.51 -7.17
N ASP A 153 -16.99 -11.62 -8.14
CA ASP A 153 -18.45 -11.66 -8.00
C ASP A 153 -19.00 -13.09 -7.81
N GLY A 154 -18.14 -14.10 -7.89
CA GLY A 154 -18.49 -15.53 -7.87
C GLY A 154 -18.64 -16.16 -9.24
N ASN A 155 -18.69 -15.38 -10.32
CA ASN A 155 -18.74 -15.82 -11.72
C ASN A 155 -17.45 -15.51 -12.47
N ASP A 156 -16.96 -14.29 -12.33
CA ASP A 156 -15.72 -13.78 -12.94
C ASP A 156 -14.76 -13.20 -11.91
N THR A 157 -13.60 -12.77 -12.34
CA THR A 157 -12.59 -12.14 -11.49
C THR A 157 -11.90 -10.99 -12.22
N SER A 158 -11.51 -9.97 -11.46
CA SER A 158 -10.66 -8.87 -11.94
C SER A 158 -9.49 -8.66 -10.99
N THR A 159 -8.43 -7.99 -11.43
CA THR A 159 -7.25 -7.73 -10.61
C THR A 159 -6.92 -6.24 -10.59
N ALA A 160 -6.57 -5.75 -9.39
CA ALA A 160 -6.06 -4.41 -9.21
C ALA A 160 -4.85 -4.38 -8.26
N GLU A 161 -4.23 -3.21 -8.14
CA GLU A 161 -3.07 -2.97 -7.28
C GLU A 161 -3.49 -2.17 -6.05
N LEU A 162 -2.90 -2.51 -4.89
CA LEU A 162 -2.90 -1.68 -3.70
C LEU A 162 -1.47 -1.23 -3.43
N SER A 163 -1.23 0.08 -3.45
CA SER A 163 0.10 0.65 -3.25
C SER A 163 0.16 1.51 -2.00
N PHE A 164 1.13 1.23 -1.12
CA PHE A 164 1.41 2.03 0.08
C PHE A 164 2.62 2.92 -0.14
N THR A 165 2.48 4.20 0.18
CA THR A 165 3.63 5.11 0.34
C THR A 165 4.03 5.14 1.81
N VAL A 166 5.20 4.59 2.13
CA VAL A 166 5.79 4.63 3.48
C VAL A 166 6.74 5.81 3.55
N THR A 167 6.58 6.67 4.55
CA THR A 167 7.39 7.89 4.73
C THR A 167 8.27 7.74 5.97
N GLY A 168 9.57 7.97 5.81
CA GLY A 168 10.55 8.00 6.88
C GLY A 168 10.32 9.14 7.87
N ILE A 169 10.44 8.85 9.16
CA ILE A 169 10.42 9.82 10.25
C ILE A 169 11.76 9.78 11.00
N ASN A 170 12.03 10.77 11.84
CA ASN A 170 13.22 10.75 12.69
C ASN A 170 12.80 10.25 14.07
N ASP A 171 13.00 8.99 14.35
CA ASP A 171 12.59 8.35 15.60
C ASP A 171 13.71 7.53 16.27
N ASN A 172 14.83 7.32 15.59
CA ASN A 172 15.98 6.64 16.14
C ASN A 172 17.05 7.63 16.64
N ASP A 173 17.59 7.37 17.81
CA ASP A 173 18.73 8.13 18.36
C ASP A 173 20.06 7.61 17.77
N PRO A 174 21.01 8.48 17.41
CA PRO A 174 22.32 8.05 16.93
C PRO A 174 23.08 7.26 18.00
N VAL A 175 23.76 6.22 17.56
CA VAL A 175 24.60 5.36 18.42
C VAL A 175 26.07 5.71 18.20
N ALA A 176 26.66 6.34 19.20
CA ALA A 176 28.08 6.65 19.19
C ALA A 176 28.91 5.47 19.72
N VAL A 177 30.01 5.18 19.04
CA VAL A 177 30.99 4.15 19.38
C VAL A 177 32.25 4.77 20.00
N ASP A 178 32.84 4.12 21.00
CA ASP A 178 34.05 4.63 21.64
C ASP A 178 35.28 4.52 20.72
N ASP A 179 35.90 5.65 20.42
CA ASP A 179 37.16 5.75 19.69
C ASP A 179 38.40 5.70 20.60
N THR A 180 39.47 5.15 20.08
CA THR A 180 40.78 5.16 20.74
C THR A 180 41.89 5.61 19.80
N ASP A 181 42.76 6.47 20.28
CA ASP A 181 43.94 6.86 19.54
C ASP A 181 45.17 6.96 20.45
N THR A 182 46.35 6.87 19.86
CA THR A 182 47.64 6.99 20.60
C THR A 182 48.54 7.97 19.94
N VAL A 183 49.14 8.83 20.73
CA VAL A 183 50.11 9.83 20.27
C VAL A 183 51.38 9.77 21.09
N ASN A 184 52.52 9.83 20.43
CA ASN A 184 53.83 9.98 21.11
C ASN A 184 54.00 11.41 21.62
N ARG A 185 54.74 11.55 22.68
CA ARG A 185 55.11 12.86 23.20
C ARG A 185 55.68 13.72 22.07
N ASP A 186 55.27 14.99 22.05
CA ASP A 186 55.70 16.00 21.09
C ASP A 186 55.25 15.72 19.61
N ALA A 187 54.31 14.76 19.41
CA ALA A 187 53.70 14.53 18.11
C ALA A 187 52.26 15.09 18.05
N THR A 188 51.78 15.30 16.84
CA THR A 188 50.40 15.75 16.57
C THR A 188 49.64 14.62 15.88
N ILE A 189 48.41 14.41 16.28
CA ILE A 189 47.44 13.61 15.52
C ILE A 189 46.51 14.58 14.79
N ASP A 190 46.37 14.38 13.47
CA ASP A 190 45.41 15.07 12.65
C ASP A 190 44.44 14.03 12.03
N ARG A 191 43.16 14.17 12.32
CA ARG A 191 42.10 13.31 11.81
C ARG A 191 41.18 14.17 10.94
N THR A 192 41.20 13.89 9.65
CA THR A 192 40.33 14.60 8.71
C THR A 192 39.05 13.77 8.49
N ASN A 193 37.93 14.48 8.31
CA ASN A 193 36.63 13.88 8.01
C ASN A 193 36.75 12.89 6.83
N GLY A 194 36.14 11.71 6.99
CA GLY A 194 36.17 10.62 6.01
C GLY A 194 37.44 9.76 6.05
N SER A 195 38.35 9.97 7.00
CA SER A 195 39.48 9.06 7.25
C SER A 195 39.00 7.87 8.13
N ALA A 196 39.69 6.72 8.05
CA ALA A 196 39.41 5.55 8.88
C ALA A 196 39.61 5.78 10.41
N PHE A 197 39.88 7.01 10.82
CA PHE A 197 40.10 7.45 12.20
C PHE A 197 39.31 8.75 12.50
N ASP A 198 38.29 9.04 11.70
CA ASP A 198 37.31 10.06 11.97
C ASP A 198 36.43 9.64 13.17
N LEU A 199 36.15 10.55 14.09
CA LEU A 199 35.37 10.24 15.28
C LEU A 199 33.94 9.77 15.01
N ALA A 200 33.42 10.01 13.83
CA ALA A 200 32.07 9.61 13.45
C ALA A 200 32.05 8.46 12.42
N ILE A 201 33.19 7.79 12.18
CA ILE A 201 33.28 6.79 11.08
C ILE A 201 32.55 5.50 11.36
N ASP A 202 32.45 5.11 12.62
CA ASP A 202 31.79 3.88 13.10
C ASP A 202 30.56 4.16 13.97
N ASP A 203 30.22 5.44 14.13
CA ASP A 203 28.93 5.83 14.68
C ASP A 203 27.80 5.49 13.68
N THR A 204 26.67 5.12 14.19
CA THR A 204 25.53 4.69 13.36
C THR A 204 24.25 5.40 13.75
N ASP A 205 23.39 5.52 12.78
CA ASP A 205 22.01 5.98 12.93
C ASP A 205 21.11 5.07 12.11
N ALA A 206 20.02 4.58 12.67
CA ALA A 206 19.15 3.61 12.00
C ALA A 206 18.37 4.29 10.86
N ASP A 207 18.02 5.57 11.00
CA ASP A 207 17.36 6.37 9.96
C ASP A 207 18.34 6.79 8.84
N ASN A 208 19.60 6.36 8.88
CA ASN A 208 20.68 6.80 7.98
C ASN A 208 20.89 8.32 7.94
N ASP A 209 20.56 9.02 9.01
CA ASP A 209 20.79 10.47 9.09
C ASP A 209 22.26 10.80 9.14
N THR A 210 22.61 12.00 8.64
CA THR A 210 24.00 12.47 8.64
C THR A 210 24.43 12.86 10.04
N LEU A 211 25.34 12.10 10.62
CA LEU A 211 25.88 12.38 11.95
C LEU A 211 26.86 13.55 11.95
N THR A 212 26.82 14.35 12.99
CA THR A 212 27.75 15.47 13.23
C THR A 212 28.18 15.51 14.67
N ILE A 213 29.48 15.73 14.92
CA ILE A 213 29.99 15.96 16.27
C ILE A 213 29.56 17.36 16.72
N THR A 214 28.72 17.43 17.74
CA THR A 214 28.19 18.69 18.28
C THR A 214 28.95 19.19 19.49
N GLU A 215 29.62 18.33 20.25
CA GLU A 215 30.37 18.70 21.42
C GLU A 215 31.57 17.77 21.64
N LEU A 216 32.71 18.34 22.05
CA LEU A 216 33.89 17.62 22.51
C LEU A 216 34.24 18.08 23.93
N ARG A 217 34.34 17.15 24.88
CA ARG A 217 34.70 17.45 26.29
C ARG A 217 35.94 16.70 26.70
N GLN A 218 36.89 17.41 27.32
CA GLN A 218 37.99 16.75 28.00
C GLN A 218 37.53 16.22 29.35
N ARG A 219 37.69 14.90 29.60
CA ARG A 219 37.54 14.33 30.94
C ARG A 219 38.91 14.09 31.55
N ASN A 220 39.23 14.79 32.62
CA ASN A 220 40.35 14.40 33.47
C ASN A 220 39.90 13.40 34.54
N ASN A 221 40.79 12.51 35.00
CA ASN A 221 40.49 11.41 35.95
C ASN A 221 39.92 11.83 37.32
N LYS A 222 39.54 13.11 37.52
CA LYS A 222 38.97 13.65 38.75
C LYS A 222 37.53 14.13 38.64
N GLY A 223 36.80 13.75 37.61
CA GLY A 223 35.33 13.89 37.58
C GLY A 223 34.79 15.27 37.15
N GLY A 224 35.57 16.12 36.58
CA GLY A 224 35.11 17.36 35.94
C GLY A 224 35.81 17.55 34.59
N GLY A 225 35.01 17.68 33.53
CA GLY A 225 35.54 18.00 32.20
C GLY A 225 35.07 19.40 31.76
N ASP A 226 35.95 20.17 31.16
CA ASP A 226 35.58 21.42 30.51
C ASP A 226 35.08 21.14 29.08
N ALA A 227 33.99 21.80 28.71
CA ALA A 227 33.50 21.76 27.32
C ALA A 227 34.47 22.54 26.43
N GLY A 228 34.96 21.93 25.37
CA GLY A 228 35.75 22.58 24.32
C GLY A 228 34.88 23.02 23.15
N SER A 229 35.34 24.04 22.44
CA SER A 229 34.74 24.39 21.15
C SER A 229 35.33 23.51 20.06
N LEU A 230 34.52 22.98 19.19
CA LEU A 230 34.97 22.24 18.00
C LEU A 230 35.97 23.13 17.19
N GLY A 231 37.04 22.51 16.73
CA GLY A 231 38.08 23.20 16.00
C GLY A 231 39.07 24.06 16.84
N GLN A 232 38.97 24.01 18.17
CA GLN A 232 39.93 24.62 19.07
C GLN A 232 40.69 23.57 19.88
N PRO A 233 42.00 23.78 20.16
CA PRO A 233 42.76 22.84 20.97
C PRO A 233 42.21 22.77 22.41
N LEU A 234 42.03 21.56 22.93
CA LEU A 234 41.76 21.32 24.35
C LEU A 234 43.10 21.24 25.09
N PHE A 235 43.30 22.11 26.07
CA PHE A 235 44.49 22.08 26.91
C PHE A 235 44.26 21.15 28.11
N GLY A 236 45.15 20.14 28.23
CA GLY A 236 45.20 19.23 29.38
C GLY A 236 46.16 19.71 30.46
#